data_a06c8a8003ea8386a5f574198b48cef6
#
_entry.id   a06c8a8003ea8386a5f574198b48cef6
#
_cell.length_a   1.000
_cell.length_b   1.000
_cell.length_c   1.000
_cell.angle_alpha   90.00
_cell.angle_beta   90.00
_cell.angle_gamma   90.00
#
_symmetry.space_group_name_H-M   'P 1'
#
loop_
_entity.id
_entity.type
_entity.pdbx_description
1 polymer ?
#
loop_
_entity_poly.entity_id
_entity_poly.type
_entity_poly.pdbx_seq_one_letter_code
_entity_poly.pdbx_strand_id
1 'polypeptide(L)'
;MKKNNPIGLFDSGIGGTSIWKEVHALLPNENTIYLADSKNAPYGLKTKDEIIHLSCKNTELLLEENCKIIVVACNTATTNAIKELRAKYDVPFIGIEPAIKPAAIQSKTQTIGILATKGTLSSALFYENVAKHPNVTIIEQIGHGLVQLIENGDLDSPEMKELLESYLLPMVEKNIDYLVLGCSHYPYLIPQIKKIIPPSIEIIDSGEAVAKQTKKILEELQLINPSKGNSTQVFYTNSNPEVLKKIVKPQESVFYKDF
;
A
#
# COMPACT_ATOMS: atom_id res chain seq x y z
N MET A 1 -17.07 14.87 12.62
CA MET A 1 -16.67 13.45 12.68
C MET A 1 -16.82 12.93 14.11
N LYS A 2 -17.24 11.66 14.30
CA LYS A 2 -17.40 11.04 15.63
C LYS A 2 -16.23 10.09 15.89
N LYS A 3 -15.83 9.92 17.16
CA LYS A 3 -14.71 9.05 17.56
C LYS A 3 -14.90 7.59 17.16
N ASN A 4 -16.12 7.11 17.15
CA ASN A 4 -16.49 5.73 16.77
C ASN A 4 -16.70 5.53 15.26
N ASN A 5 -16.62 6.59 14.44
CA ASN A 5 -16.66 6.45 13.00
C ASN A 5 -15.44 5.65 12.51
N PRO A 6 -15.54 4.88 11.42
CA PRO A 6 -14.46 4.01 10.97
C PRO A 6 -13.27 4.77 10.38
N ILE A 7 -12.11 4.11 10.39
CA ILE A 7 -11.00 4.42 9.50
C ILE A 7 -11.34 3.81 8.15
N GLY A 8 -11.41 4.65 7.09
CA GLY A 8 -11.55 4.16 5.73
C GLY A 8 -10.19 3.86 5.11
N LEU A 9 -10.06 2.74 4.43
CA LEU A 9 -8.87 2.40 3.66
C LEU A 9 -9.30 2.02 2.24
N PHE A 10 -8.55 2.42 1.22
CA PHE A 10 -8.73 1.88 -0.12
C PHE A 10 -7.42 1.58 -0.82
N ASP A 11 -7.46 0.59 -1.68
CA ASP A 11 -6.37 0.21 -2.58
C ASP A 11 -6.93 -0.16 -3.97
N SER A 12 -6.05 -0.24 -4.96
CA SER A 12 -6.40 -0.76 -6.29
C SER A 12 -6.86 -2.22 -6.28
N GLY A 13 -6.64 -2.95 -5.20
CA GLY A 13 -7.01 -4.35 -5.04
C GLY A 13 -6.80 -4.87 -3.63
N ILE A 14 -6.30 -6.10 -3.52
CA ILE A 14 -6.09 -6.77 -2.23
C ILE A 14 -4.82 -6.32 -1.50
N GLY A 15 -3.87 -5.70 -2.22
CA GLY A 15 -2.54 -5.38 -1.71
C GLY A 15 -2.54 -4.51 -0.46
N GLY A 16 -3.39 -3.50 -0.42
CA GLY A 16 -3.50 -2.59 0.72
C GLY A 16 -3.97 -3.24 2.02
N THR A 17 -4.38 -4.52 2.00
CA THR A 17 -4.62 -5.29 3.23
C THR A 17 -3.34 -5.51 4.02
N SER A 18 -2.16 -5.43 3.40
CA SER A 18 -0.88 -5.39 4.10
C SER A 18 -0.80 -4.17 5.03
N ILE A 19 -1.27 -3.03 4.57
CA ILE A 19 -1.31 -1.77 5.32
C ILE A 19 -2.41 -1.81 6.38
N TRP A 20 -3.60 -2.35 6.02
CA TRP A 20 -4.69 -2.55 6.97
C TRP A 20 -4.24 -3.40 8.17
N LYS A 21 -3.46 -4.47 7.96
CA LYS A 21 -2.93 -5.32 9.05
C LYS A 21 -2.10 -4.51 10.05
N GLU A 22 -1.23 -3.64 9.57
CA GLU A 22 -0.41 -2.77 10.42
C GLU A 22 -1.25 -1.73 11.18
N VAL A 23 -2.21 -1.11 10.48
CA VAL A 23 -3.15 -0.16 11.10
C VAL A 23 -3.99 -0.85 12.18
N HIS A 24 -4.55 -2.03 11.88
CA HIS A 24 -5.37 -2.79 12.83
C HIS A 24 -4.55 -3.29 14.03
N ALA A 25 -3.32 -3.77 13.80
CA ALA A 25 -2.43 -4.21 14.89
C ALA A 25 -2.09 -3.07 15.85
N LEU A 26 -1.86 -1.85 15.34
CA LEU A 26 -1.54 -0.68 16.16
C LEU A 26 -2.78 -0.02 16.80
N LEU A 27 -3.95 -0.15 16.16
CA LEU A 27 -5.22 0.49 16.53
C LEU A 27 -6.36 -0.55 16.60
N PRO A 28 -6.27 -1.58 17.45
CA PRO A 28 -7.19 -2.73 17.42
C PRO A 28 -8.63 -2.37 17.84
N ASN A 29 -8.83 -1.22 18.47
CA ASN A 29 -10.15 -0.76 18.90
C ASN A 29 -10.87 0.13 17.86
N GLU A 30 -10.21 0.44 16.76
CA GLU A 30 -10.80 1.24 15.68
C GLU A 30 -11.67 0.38 14.76
N ASN A 31 -12.85 0.90 14.41
CA ASN A 31 -13.63 0.35 13.31
C ASN A 31 -12.90 0.65 11.99
N THR A 32 -12.90 -0.29 11.06
CA THR A 32 -12.28 -0.11 9.75
C THR A 32 -13.19 -0.54 8.62
N ILE A 33 -13.15 0.19 7.52
CA ILE A 33 -13.76 -0.19 6.24
C ILE A 33 -12.65 -0.17 5.18
N TYR A 34 -12.49 -1.30 4.51
CA TYR A 34 -11.50 -1.48 3.45
C TYR A 34 -12.20 -1.67 2.10
N LEU A 35 -11.76 -0.93 1.08
CA LEU A 35 -12.20 -1.08 -0.31
C LEU A 35 -11.07 -1.65 -1.16
N ALA A 36 -11.29 -2.85 -1.71
CA ALA A 36 -10.43 -3.45 -2.73
C ALA A 36 -11.04 -3.21 -4.11
N ASP A 37 -10.51 -2.23 -4.86
CA ASP A 37 -10.97 -1.91 -6.22
C ASP A 37 -10.38 -2.88 -7.27
N SER A 38 -10.44 -4.19 -6.98
CA SER A 38 -9.80 -5.27 -7.73
C SER A 38 -10.27 -5.39 -9.19
N LYS A 39 -11.50 -4.96 -9.50
CA LYS A 39 -12.02 -4.89 -10.88
C LYS A 39 -11.20 -3.92 -11.76
N ASN A 40 -10.64 -2.90 -11.14
CA ASN A 40 -9.84 -1.88 -11.80
C ASN A 40 -8.31 -2.07 -11.62
N ALA A 41 -7.89 -3.12 -10.93
CA ALA A 41 -6.47 -3.45 -10.75
C ALA A 41 -5.82 -3.85 -12.10
N PRO A 42 -4.53 -3.58 -12.29
CA PRO A 42 -3.66 -2.76 -11.46
C PRO A 42 -3.71 -1.27 -11.85
N TYR A 43 -3.72 -0.37 -10.87
CA TYR A 43 -3.65 1.08 -11.13
C TYR A 43 -2.34 1.51 -11.81
N GLY A 44 -1.28 0.74 -11.62
CA GLY A 44 0.03 1.05 -12.20
C GLY A 44 0.10 1.09 -13.74
N LEU A 45 -0.93 0.60 -14.43
CA LEU A 45 -1.06 0.62 -15.90
C LEU A 45 -2.02 1.70 -16.41
N LYS A 46 -2.68 2.43 -15.52
CA LYS A 46 -3.67 3.46 -15.86
C LYS A 46 -3.02 4.84 -16.02
N THR A 47 -3.71 5.71 -16.72
CA THR A 47 -3.35 7.13 -16.80
C THR A 47 -3.56 7.84 -15.47
N LYS A 48 -2.87 8.96 -15.26
CA LYS A 48 -3.04 9.77 -14.04
C LYS A 48 -4.50 10.17 -13.81
N ASP A 49 -5.20 10.59 -14.85
CA ASP A 49 -6.60 11.03 -14.74
C ASP A 49 -7.54 9.89 -14.35
N GLU A 50 -7.32 8.67 -14.89
CA GLU A 50 -8.07 7.48 -14.47
C GLU A 50 -7.80 7.14 -13.01
N ILE A 51 -6.53 7.23 -12.55
CA ILE A 51 -6.16 6.98 -11.15
C ILE A 51 -6.84 7.99 -10.23
N ILE A 52 -6.85 9.28 -10.58
CA ILE A 52 -7.53 10.33 -9.82
C ILE A 52 -9.04 10.05 -9.77
N HIS A 53 -9.67 9.75 -10.91
CA HIS A 53 -11.10 9.44 -10.97
C HIS A 53 -11.49 8.28 -10.07
N LEU A 54 -10.77 7.14 -10.15
CA LEU A 54 -11.01 5.96 -9.32
C LEU A 54 -10.75 6.26 -7.83
N SER A 55 -9.71 7.02 -7.52
CA SER A 55 -9.40 7.42 -6.14
C SER A 55 -10.48 8.33 -5.54
N CYS A 56 -11.05 9.25 -6.34
CA CYS A 56 -12.18 10.07 -5.92
C CYS A 56 -13.42 9.21 -5.64
N LYS A 57 -13.76 8.29 -6.55
CA LYS A 57 -14.88 7.35 -6.38
C LYS A 57 -14.77 6.54 -5.08
N ASN A 58 -13.60 5.94 -4.82
CA ASN A 58 -13.36 5.19 -3.59
C ASN A 58 -13.44 6.07 -2.35
N THR A 59 -12.95 7.31 -2.44
CA THR A 59 -13.05 8.30 -1.36
C THR A 59 -14.50 8.65 -1.05
N GLU A 60 -15.31 8.94 -2.07
CA GLU A 60 -16.73 9.29 -1.93
C GLU A 60 -17.51 8.16 -1.25
N LEU A 61 -17.28 6.91 -1.64
CA LEU A 61 -17.88 5.76 -0.99
C LEU A 61 -17.51 5.64 0.50
N LEU A 62 -16.25 5.90 0.86
CA LEU A 62 -15.81 5.89 2.26
C LEU A 62 -16.40 7.06 3.06
N LEU A 63 -16.65 8.20 2.41
CA LEU A 63 -17.32 9.34 3.05
C LEU A 63 -18.80 9.06 3.29
N GLU A 64 -19.50 8.38 2.37
CA GLU A 64 -20.87 7.91 2.56
C GLU A 64 -20.98 6.95 3.75
N GLU A 65 -19.96 6.14 3.98
CA GLU A 65 -19.83 5.27 5.17
C GLU A 65 -19.38 6.04 6.44
N ASN A 66 -19.31 7.37 6.39
CA ASN A 66 -18.92 8.26 7.48
C ASN A 66 -17.51 8.04 8.01
N CYS A 67 -16.55 7.61 7.20
CA CYS A 67 -15.17 7.43 7.63
C CYS A 67 -14.58 8.75 8.15
N LYS A 68 -13.90 8.71 9.31
CA LYS A 68 -13.31 9.89 9.99
C LYS A 68 -11.91 10.26 9.49
N ILE A 69 -11.24 9.35 8.82
CA ILE A 69 -9.93 9.49 8.21
C ILE A 69 -9.84 8.49 7.06
N ILE A 70 -9.13 8.83 6.00
CA ILE A 70 -8.95 7.94 4.85
C ILE A 70 -7.47 7.63 4.66
N VAL A 71 -7.14 6.33 4.62
CA VAL A 71 -5.82 5.82 4.28
C VAL A 71 -5.83 5.38 2.82
N VAL A 72 -5.08 6.08 1.98
CA VAL A 72 -4.83 5.69 0.60
C VAL A 72 -3.74 4.63 0.62
N ALA A 73 -4.15 3.35 0.74
CA ALA A 73 -3.26 2.21 0.96
C ALA A 73 -2.56 1.72 -0.33
N CYS A 74 -2.72 2.43 -1.43
CA CYS A 74 -2.12 2.17 -2.74
C CYS A 74 -1.01 3.18 -3.03
N ASN A 75 0.23 2.72 -3.27
CA ASN A 75 1.34 3.60 -3.64
C ASN A 75 1.05 4.39 -4.93
N THR A 76 0.53 3.70 -5.95
CA THR A 76 0.18 4.33 -7.23
C THR A 76 -0.92 5.39 -7.06
N ALA A 77 -1.97 5.11 -6.30
CA ALA A 77 -3.02 6.09 -6.01
C ALA A 77 -2.47 7.27 -5.22
N THR A 78 -1.67 7.02 -4.19
CA THR A 78 -1.04 8.10 -3.40
C THR A 78 -0.20 9.01 -4.27
N THR A 79 0.75 8.46 -5.03
CA THR A 79 1.71 9.27 -5.77
C THR A 79 1.08 10.05 -6.92
N ASN A 80 -0.10 9.64 -7.40
CA ASN A 80 -0.79 10.29 -8.51
C ASN A 80 -2.02 11.13 -8.12
N ALA A 81 -2.70 10.82 -7.00
CA ALA A 81 -3.97 11.44 -6.66
C ALA A 81 -4.03 12.16 -5.30
N ILE A 82 -3.05 11.95 -4.39
CA ILE A 82 -3.17 12.44 -3.00
C ILE A 82 -3.31 13.98 -2.90
N LYS A 83 -2.67 14.74 -3.79
CA LYS A 83 -2.75 16.22 -3.82
C LYS A 83 -4.17 16.66 -4.18
N GLU A 84 -4.75 16.04 -5.18
CA GLU A 84 -6.11 16.30 -5.66
C GLU A 84 -7.17 15.90 -4.63
N LEU A 85 -7.00 14.73 -3.97
CA LEU A 85 -7.90 14.27 -2.90
C LEU A 85 -7.92 15.25 -1.73
N ARG A 86 -6.74 15.68 -1.27
CA ARG A 86 -6.61 16.66 -0.17
C ARG A 86 -7.17 18.05 -0.51
N ALA A 87 -7.14 18.42 -1.79
CA ALA A 87 -7.73 19.69 -2.25
C ALA A 87 -9.26 19.64 -2.37
N LYS A 88 -9.81 18.45 -2.67
CA LYS A 88 -11.23 18.27 -2.96
C LYS A 88 -12.08 17.95 -1.72
N TYR A 89 -11.53 17.22 -0.75
CA TYR A 89 -12.32 16.68 0.38
C TYR A 89 -11.80 17.15 1.73
N ASP A 90 -12.73 17.56 2.60
CA ASP A 90 -12.44 18.00 3.96
C ASP A 90 -12.43 16.81 4.95
N VAL A 91 -11.49 15.88 4.72
CA VAL A 91 -11.22 14.73 5.58
C VAL A 91 -9.70 14.51 5.64
N PRO A 92 -9.13 14.08 6.77
CA PRO A 92 -7.70 13.77 6.84
C PRO A 92 -7.35 12.59 5.92
N PHE A 93 -6.27 12.74 5.12
CA PHE A 93 -5.75 11.70 4.26
C PHE A 93 -4.35 11.27 4.68
N ILE A 94 -4.16 9.97 4.87
CA ILE A 94 -2.85 9.33 5.01
C ILE A 94 -2.55 8.63 3.69
N GLY A 95 -1.43 8.97 3.05
CA GLY A 95 -0.95 8.29 1.86
C GLY A 95 0.21 7.36 2.17
N ILE A 96 0.40 6.33 1.36
CA ILE A 96 1.57 5.48 1.39
C ILE A 96 2.56 5.88 0.29
N GLU A 97 3.80 6.09 0.67
CA GLU A 97 4.91 6.35 -0.25
C GLU A 97 6.00 5.29 -0.05
N PRO A 98 6.80 4.96 -1.09
CA PRO A 98 7.95 4.06 -0.91
C PRO A 98 8.87 4.55 0.21
N ALA A 99 9.38 3.62 1.02
CA ALA A 99 10.19 3.90 2.20
C ALA A 99 11.64 4.33 1.84
N ILE A 100 11.78 5.29 0.91
CA ILE A 100 13.08 5.78 0.39
C ILE A 100 13.90 6.39 1.51
N LYS A 101 13.31 7.30 2.29
CA LYS A 101 14.03 8.03 3.33
C LYS A 101 14.68 7.12 4.38
N PRO A 102 13.97 6.18 5.04
CA PRO A 102 14.60 5.29 6.01
C PRO A 102 15.65 4.38 5.38
N ALA A 103 15.43 3.85 4.17
CA ALA A 103 16.42 3.05 3.45
C ALA A 103 17.69 3.87 3.14
N ALA A 104 17.53 5.08 2.62
CA ALA A 104 18.67 5.97 2.28
C ALA A 104 19.52 6.37 3.50
N ILE A 105 18.87 6.59 4.65
CA ILE A 105 19.59 6.95 5.89
C ILE A 105 20.35 5.76 6.47
N GLN A 106 19.83 4.55 6.34
CA GLN A 106 20.40 3.35 6.95
C GLN A 106 21.37 2.60 6.03
N SER A 107 21.33 2.87 4.72
CA SER A 107 22.18 2.23 3.72
C SER A 107 23.66 2.49 4.00
N LYS A 108 24.45 1.44 4.04
CA LYS A 108 25.91 1.46 4.19
C LYS A 108 26.64 1.50 2.85
N THR A 109 26.04 0.88 1.82
CA THR A 109 26.58 0.86 0.46
C THR A 109 26.24 2.14 -0.32
N GLN A 110 25.34 2.96 0.23
CA GLN A 110 24.74 4.11 -0.46
C GLN A 110 24.05 3.72 -1.78
N THR A 111 23.60 2.46 -1.87
CA THR A 111 22.89 1.93 -3.03
C THR A 111 21.69 1.15 -2.54
N ILE A 112 20.49 1.59 -2.91
CA ILE A 112 19.22 0.94 -2.54
C ILE A 112 18.45 0.52 -3.78
N GLY A 113 17.75 -0.61 -3.69
CA GLY A 113 16.82 -1.06 -4.72
C GLY A 113 15.39 -0.63 -4.41
N ILE A 114 14.64 -0.23 -5.42
CA ILE A 114 13.21 0.04 -5.30
C ILE A 114 12.45 -0.80 -6.30
N LEU A 115 11.67 -1.76 -5.83
CA LEU A 115 10.74 -2.54 -6.64
C LEU A 115 9.35 -1.92 -6.51
N ALA A 116 8.81 -1.37 -7.60
CA ALA A 116 7.51 -0.68 -7.57
C ALA A 116 6.74 -0.84 -8.89
N THR A 117 5.52 -0.32 -8.96
CA THR A 117 4.75 -0.28 -10.19
C THR A 117 5.23 0.85 -11.10
N LYS A 118 4.97 0.73 -12.41
CA LYS A 118 5.25 1.80 -13.38
C LYS A 118 4.61 3.13 -12.94
N GLY A 119 3.32 3.10 -12.54
CA GLY A 119 2.59 4.30 -12.14
C GLY A 119 3.17 4.99 -10.89
N THR A 120 3.83 4.25 -9.99
CA THR A 120 4.55 4.83 -8.86
C THR A 120 5.87 5.46 -9.31
N LEU A 121 6.72 4.71 -10.04
CA LEU A 121 8.05 5.17 -10.44
C LEU A 121 8.02 6.34 -11.44
N SER A 122 6.96 6.45 -12.26
CA SER A 122 6.81 7.57 -13.22
C SER A 122 6.16 8.81 -12.63
N SER A 123 5.78 8.82 -11.35
CA SER A 123 5.08 9.94 -10.72
C SER A 123 6.02 11.08 -10.29
N ALA A 124 5.54 12.33 -10.39
CA ALA A 124 6.31 13.50 -9.92
C ALA A 124 6.65 13.40 -8.42
N LEU A 125 5.71 12.92 -7.59
CA LEU A 125 5.92 12.79 -6.15
C LEU A 125 7.04 11.79 -5.81
N PHE A 126 7.17 10.70 -6.59
CA PHE A 126 8.27 9.76 -6.43
C PHE A 126 9.62 10.45 -6.68
N TYR A 127 9.76 11.17 -7.80
CA TYR A 127 10.98 11.89 -8.12
C TYR A 127 11.30 13.04 -7.14
N GLU A 128 10.28 13.74 -6.63
CA GLU A 128 10.44 14.72 -5.56
C GLU A 128 11.05 14.07 -4.29
N ASN A 129 10.70 12.82 -3.99
CA ASN A 129 11.26 12.10 -2.85
C ASN A 129 12.68 11.57 -3.11
N VAL A 130 12.94 11.04 -4.30
CA VAL A 130 14.30 10.63 -4.74
C VAL A 130 15.27 11.79 -4.65
N ALA A 131 14.89 12.97 -5.16
CA ALA A 131 15.73 14.17 -5.19
C ALA A 131 16.17 14.68 -3.80
N LYS A 132 15.48 14.27 -2.72
CA LYS A 132 15.88 14.58 -1.34
C LYS A 132 17.09 13.79 -0.85
N HIS A 133 17.54 12.77 -1.61
CA HIS A 133 18.62 11.86 -1.25
C HIS A 133 19.71 11.78 -2.35
N PRO A 134 20.38 12.91 -2.71
CA PRO A 134 21.27 12.98 -3.88
C PRO A 134 22.55 12.15 -3.73
N ASN A 135 22.90 11.74 -2.51
CA ASN A 135 24.10 10.95 -2.21
C ASN A 135 23.84 9.42 -2.23
N VAL A 136 22.61 8.99 -2.51
CA VAL A 136 22.26 7.57 -2.56
C VAL A 136 21.91 7.18 -3.99
N THR A 137 22.55 6.13 -4.47
CA THR A 137 22.22 5.53 -5.76
C THR A 137 20.94 4.71 -5.62
N ILE A 138 19.94 5.04 -6.42
CA ILE A 138 18.63 4.36 -6.41
C ILE A 138 18.55 3.50 -7.67
N ILE A 139 18.39 2.19 -7.48
CA ILE A 139 18.16 1.22 -8.55
C ILE A 139 16.65 0.96 -8.63
N GLU A 140 16.01 1.53 -9.63
CA GLU A 140 14.58 1.38 -9.88
C GLU A 140 14.29 0.13 -10.69
N GLN A 141 13.29 -0.64 -10.27
CA GLN A 141 12.79 -1.82 -10.99
C GLN A 141 11.27 -1.80 -11.04
N ILE A 142 10.73 -1.84 -12.24
CA ILE A 142 9.28 -2.01 -12.44
C ILE A 142 8.94 -3.50 -12.30
N GLY A 143 8.02 -3.82 -11.39
CA GLY A 143 7.51 -5.19 -11.17
C GLY A 143 6.31 -5.51 -12.07
N HIS A 144 6.55 -5.60 -13.40
CA HIS A 144 5.51 -6.01 -14.34
C HIS A 144 4.98 -7.41 -14.00
N GLY A 145 3.66 -7.63 -14.11
CA GLY A 145 3.00 -8.92 -13.87
C GLY A 145 2.79 -9.28 -12.40
N LEU A 146 3.62 -8.79 -11.46
CA LEU A 146 3.56 -9.21 -10.06
C LEU A 146 2.20 -8.93 -9.40
N VAL A 147 1.60 -7.77 -9.66
CA VAL A 147 0.28 -7.42 -9.08
C VAL A 147 -0.81 -8.37 -9.58
N GLN A 148 -0.83 -8.71 -10.87
CA GLN A 148 -1.80 -9.64 -11.44
C GLN A 148 -1.72 -11.02 -10.78
N LEU A 149 -0.52 -11.56 -10.63
CA LEU A 149 -0.31 -12.86 -9.98
C LEU A 149 -0.77 -12.83 -8.52
N ILE A 150 -0.49 -11.74 -7.80
CA ILE A 150 -0.96 -11.59 -6.41
C ILE A 150 -2.49 -11.50 -6.35
N GLU A 151 -3.13 -10.72 -7.23
CA GLU A 151 -4.60 -10.61 -7.30
C GLU A 151 -5.27 -11.93 -7.68
N ASN A 152 -4.58 -12.80 -8.41
CA ASN A 152 -5.04 -14.17 -8.72
C ASN A 152 -4.80 -15.15 -7.56
N GLY A 153 -3.93 -14.82 -6.60
CA GLY A 153 -3.51 -15.70 -5.52
C GLY A 153 -2.33 -16.60 -5.87
N ASP A 154 -1.63 -16.34 -6.97
CA ASP A 154 -0.52 -17.14 -7.53
C ASP A 154 0.83 -16.75 -6.92
N LEU A 155 0.92 -16.72 -5.58
CA LEU A 155 2.11 -16.24 -4.86
C LEU A 155 3.34 -17.15 -4.99
N ASP A 156 3.14 -18.46 -5.17
CA ASP A 156 4.20 -19.48 -5.21
C ASP A 156 4.32 -20.15 -6.59
N SER A 157 3.76 -19.53 -7.65
CA SER A 157 3.82 -20.08 -9.00
C SER A 157 5.24 -20.01 -9.58
N PRO A 158 5.60 -20.91 -10.53
CA PRO A 158 6.87 -20.81 -11.26
C PRO A 158 7.06 -19.46 -11.95
N GLU A 159 5.99 -18.91 -12.53
CA GLU A 159 6.00 -17.58 -13.16
C GLU A 159 6.36 -16.47 -12.16
N MET A 160 5.78 -16.48 -10.95
CA MET A 160 6.13 -15.53 -9.90
C MET A 160 7.63 -15.61 -9.56
N LYS A 161 8.17 -16.82 -9.44
CA LYS A 161 9.58 -17.02 -9.14
C LYS A 161 10.48 -16.47 -10.26
N GLU A 162 10.19 -16.80 -11.53
CA GLU A 162 10.94 -16.32 -12.68
C GLU A 162 10.95 -14.79 -12.78
N LEU A 163 9.79 -14.15 -12.58
CA LEU A 163 9.69 -12.69 -12.56
C LEU A 163 10.52 -12.10 -11.44
N LEU A 164 10.39 -12.61 -10.21
CA LEU A 164 11.17 -12.11 -9.08
C LEU A 164 12.68 -12.27 -9.29
N GLU A 165 13.14 -13.40 -9.77
CA GLU A 165 14.57 -13.63 -10.10
C GLU A 165 15.04 -12.63 -11.15
N SER A 166 14.28 -12.43 -12.22
CA SER A 166 14.63 -11.50 -13.31
C SER A 166 14.73 -10.04 -12.84
N TYR A 167 13.95 -9.65 -11.83
CA TYR A 167 13.96 -8.28 -11.29
C TYR A 167 14.98 -8.08 -10.17
N LEU A 168 15.18 -9.08 -9.32
CA LEU A 168 15.98 -8.91 -8.11
C LEU A 168 17.47 -9.17 -8.32
N LEU A 169 17.84 -10.19 -9.15
CA LEU A 169 19.25 -10.54 -9.35
C LEU A 169 20.07 -9.37 -9.93
N PRO A 170 19.60 -8.61 -10.94
CA PRO A 170 20.33 -7.44 -11.43
C PRO A 170 20.50 -6.33 -10.37
N MET A 171 19.57 -6.23 -9.40
CA MET A 171 19.70 -5.26 -8.30
C MET A 171 20.76 -5.73 -7.29
N VAL A 172 20.79 -7.05 -6.98
CA VAL A 172 21.81 -7.65 -6.10
C VAL A 172 23.22 -7.44 -6.68
N GLU A 173 23.39 -7.62 -7.98
CA GLU A 173 24.67 -7.39 -8.68
C GLU A 173 25.16 -5.94 -8.57
N LYS A 174 24.24 -4.98 -8.36
CA LYS A 174 24.58 -3.57 -8.12
C LYS A 174 24.86 -3.24 -6.65
N ASN A 175 25.03 -4.27 -5.82
CA ASN A 175 25.45 -4.14 -4.41
C ASN A 175 24.47 -3.30 -3.57
N ILE A 176 23.15 -3.47 -3.80
CA ILE A 176 22.14 -2.88 -2.90
C ILE A 176 22.25 -3.51 -1.52
N ASP A 177 21.99 -2.77 -0.46
CA ASP A 177 21.85 -3.27 0.92
C ASP A 177 20.45 -3.11 1.49
N TYR A 178 19.60 -2.34 0.78
CA TYR A 178 18.17 -2.22 1.06
C TYR A 178 17.35 -2.48 -0.19
N LEU A 179 16.27 -3.26 -0.04
CA LEU A 179 15.21 -3.43 -1.02
C LEU A 179 13.93 -2.77 -0.52
N VAL A 180 13.52 -1.67 -1.13
CA VAL A 180 12.29 -0.95 -0.82
C VAL A 180 11.14 -1.54 -1.64
N LEU A 181 10.08 -1.99 -0.96
CA LEU A 181 8.85 -2.43 -1.59
C LEU A 181 7.91 -1.24 -1.80
N GLY A 182 7.89 -0.70 -3.01
CA GLY A 182 7.11 0.47 -3.41
C GLY A 182 5.72 0.15 -3.95
N CYS A 183 5.13 -0.96 -3.52
CA CYS A 183 3.78 -1.38 -3.87
C CYS A 183 3.14 -2.11 -2.69
N SER A 184 1.89 -1.79 -2.38
CA SER A 184 1.08 -2.39 -1.31
C SER A 184 0.93 -3.91 -1.42
N HIS A 185 1.02 -4.46 -2.62
CA HIS A 185 0.93 -5.90 -2.88
C HIS A 185 2.24 -6.65 -2.53
N TYR A 186 3.40 -6.02 -2.67
CA TYR A 186 4.69 -6.72 -2.60
C TYR A 186 5.09 -7.25 -1.22
N PRO A 187 4.59 -6.75 -0.06
CA PRO A 187 4.80 -7.41 1.22
C PRO A 187 4.37 -8.88 1.25
N TYR A 188 3.39 -9.28 0.42
CA TYR A 188 2.99 -10.70 0.28
C TYR A 188 4.06 -11.57 -0.39
N LEU A 189 5.02 -10.98 -1.09
CA LEU A 189 6.12 -11.68 -1.76
C LEU A 189 7.39 -11.77 -0.90
N ILE A 190 7.41 -11.19 0.31
CA ILE A 190 8.59 -11.22 1.18
C ILE A 190 9.14 -12.64 1.40
N PRO A 191 8.31 -13.69 1.62
CA PRO A 191 8.82 -15.06 1.77
C PRO A 191 9.56 -15.58 0.52
N GLN A 192 9.10 -15.21 -0.69
CA GLN A 192 9.72 -15.60 -1.96
C GLN A 192 10.97 -14.76 -2.24
N ILE A 193 10.90 -13.45 -2.00
CA ILE A 193 12.03 -12.52 -2.16
C ILE A 193 13.22 -12.98 -1.30
N LYS A 194 12.97 -13.37 -0.04
CA LYS A 194 14.01 -13.88 0.88
C LYS A 194 14.67 -15.17 0.44
N LYS A 195 14.09 -15.93 -0.49
CA LYS A 195 14.72 -17.12 -1.09
C LYS A 195 15.69 -16.76 -2.23
N ILE A 196 15.59 -15.53 -2.77
CA ILE A 196 16.32 -15.09 -3.97
C ILE A 196 17.47 -14.16 -3.57
N ILE A 197 17.24 -13.21 -2.68
CA ILE A 197 18.24 -12.21 -2.29
C ILE A 197 19.08 -12.68 -1.09
N PRO A 198 20.35 -12.25 -0.98
CA PRO A 198 21.18 -12.49 0.19
C PRO A 198 20.54 -11.95 1.48
N PRO A 199 20.71 -12.64 2.62
CA PRO A 199 20.17 -12.20 3.91
C PRO A 199 20.78 -10.87 4.43
N SER A 200 21.85 -10.39 3.80
CA SER A 200 22.46 -9.08 4.08
C SER A 200 21.68 -7.91 3.51
N ILE A 201 20.72 -8.17 2.60
CA ILE A 201 19.86 -7.12 2.03
C ILE A 201 18.60 -7.02 2.88
N GLU A 202 18.41 -5.86 3.49
CA GLU A 202 17.23 -5.57 4.30
C GLU A 202 16.03 -5.22 3.42
N ILE A 203 14.88 -5.85 3.69
CA ILE A 203 13.63 -5.53 3.00
C ILE A 203 12.85 -4.54 3.84
N ILE A 204 12.42 -3.43 3.24
CA ILE A 204 11.64 -2.41 3.91
C ILE A 204 10.39 -2.06 3.12
N ASP A 205 9.26 -1.91 3.80
CA ASP A 205 8.02 -1.36 3.28
C ASP A 205 7.54 -0.19 4.15
N SER A 206 6.38 0.36 3.83
CA SER A 206 5.87 1.56 4.49
C SER A 206 4.68 1.29 5.44
N GLY A 207 4.31 0.03 5.66
CA GLY A 207 3.10 -0.32 6.43
C GLY A 207 3.11 0.23 7.84
N GLU A 208 4.16 -0.04 8.60
CA GLU A 208 4.31 0.44 9.97
C GLU A 208 4.31 1.98 10.06
N ALA A 209 4.97 2.65 9.10
CA ALA A 209 5.01 4.12 9.05
C ALA A 209 3.62 4.72 8.80
N VAL A 210 2.82 4.11 7.91
CA VAL A 210 1.43 4.51 7.64
C VAL A 210 0.57 4.31 8.88
N ALA A 211 0.71 3.18 9.58
CA ALA A 211 -0.03 2.91 10.81
C ALA A 211 0.29 3.93 11.91
N LYS A 212 1.57 4.23 12.13
CA LYS A 212 2.03 5.26 13.09
C LYS A 212 1.50 6.64 12.73
N GLN A 213 1.53 7.02 11.47
CA GLN A 213 1.01 8.32 11.01
C GLN A 213 -0.50 8.40 11.18
N THR A 214 -1.23 7.32 10.89
CA THR A 214 -2.69 7.24 11.10
C THR A 214 -3.02 7.46 12.57
N LYS A 215 -2.33 6.76 13.48
CA LYS A 215 -2.50 6.93 14.92
C LYS A 215 -2.23 8.36 15.36
N LYS A 216 -1.10 8.93 14.94
CA LYS A 216 -0.69 10.30 15.28
C LYS A 216 -1.77 11.32 14.89
N ILE A 217 -2.28 11.26 13.67
CA ILE A 217 -3.32 12.19 13.20
C ILE A 217 -4.63 12.00 13.98
N LEU A 218 -5.03 10.77 14.30
CA LEU A 218 -6.21 10.52 15.12
C LEU A 218 -6.05 11.07 16.54
N GLU A 219 -4.86 11.00 17.13
CA GLU A 219 -4.54 11.58 18.45
C GLU A 219 -4.59 13.12 18.40
N GLU A 220 -3.94 13.75 17.42
CA GLU A 220 -3.92 15.20 17.21
C GLU A 220 -5.33 15.77 17.04
N LEU A 221 -6.19 15.08 16.30
CA LEU A 221 -7.58 15.47 16.07
C LEU A 221 -8.53 15.01 17.20
N GLN A 222 -8.03 14.31 18.23
CA GLN A 222 -8.82 13.76 19.34
C GLN A 222 -9.94 12.81 18.85
N LEU A 223 -9.68 12.05 17.77
CA LEU A 223 -10.63 11.14 17.11
C LEU A 223 -10.37 9.66 17.43
N ILE A 224 -9.44 9.32 18.32
CA ILE A 224 -9.23 7.93 18.77
C ILE A 224 -10.53 7.39 19.38
N ASN A 225 -10.91 6.18 18.98
CA ASN A 225 -12.07 5.48 19.51
C ASN A 225 -11.80 5.08 20.98
N PRO A 226 -12.60 5.59 21.95
CA PRO A 226 -12.41 5.27 23.36
C PRO A 226 -12.91 3.88 23.75
N SER A 227 -13.67 3.20 22.88
CA SER A 227 -14.26 1.89 23.18
C SER A 227 -13.18 0.83 23.29
N LYS A 228 -13.26 -0.01 24.31
CA LYS A 228 -12.37 -1.18 24.47
C LYS A 228 -13.12 -2.44 24.06
N GLY A 229 -12.61 -3.11 23.03
CA GLY A 229 -13.25 -4.30 22.46
C GLY A 229 -14.42 -3.97 21.52
N ASN A 230 -14.85 -4.93 20.71
CA ASN A 230 -15.96 -4.81 19.74
C ASN A 230 -15.74 -3.83 18.58
N SER A 231 -14.50 -3.69 18.10
CA SER A 231 -14.28 -3.02 16.82
C SER A 231 -14.77 -3.89 15.65
N THR A 232 -15.32 -3.26 14.63
CA THR A 232 -15.80 -3.93 13.42
C THR A 232 -14.81 -3.71 12.28
N GLN A 233 -14.52 -4.77 11.53
CA GLN A 233 -13.70 -4.74 10.33
C GLN A 233 -14.57 -5.19 9.16
N VAL A 234 -14.76 -4.32 8.17
CA VAL A 234 -15.55 -4.59 6.98
C VAL A 234 -14.69 -4.44 5.75
N PHE A 235 -14.76 -5.42 4.86
CA PHE A 235 -14.01 -5.43 3.62
C PHE A 235 -14.97 -5.54 2.44
N TYR A 236 -14.89 -4.61 1.51
CA TYR A 236 -15.60 -4.65 0.26
C TYR A 236 -14.64 -4.88 -0.91
N THR A 237 -15.06 -5.68 -1.86
CA THR A 237 -14.38 -5.80 -3.15
C THR A 237 -15.41 -5.78 -4.28
N ASN A 238 -15.04 -5.16 -5.40
CA ASN A 238 -15.83 -5.17 -6.63
C ASN A 238 -15.42 -6.28 -7.62
N SER A 239 -14.70 -7.29 -7.13
CA SER A 239 -14.33 -8.50 -7.84
C SER A 239 -14.67 -9.74 -7.00
N ASN A 240 -14.06 -10.91 -7.31
CA ASN A 240 -14.30 -12.14 -6.55
C ASN A 240 -13.81 -12.01 -5.08
N PRO A 241 -14.70 -12.12 -4.07
CA PRO A 241 -14.31 -11.97 -2.68
C PRO A 241 -13.46 -13.14 -2.13
N GLU A 242 -13.39 -14.28 -2.81
CA GLU A 242 -12.71 -15.48 -2.30
C GLU A 242 -11.18 -15.26 -2.16
N VAL A 243 -10.57 -14.43 -3.01
CA VAL A 243 -9.14 -14.11 -2.88
C VAL A 243 -8.91 -13.27 -1.62
N LEU A 244 -9.74 -12.26 -1.41
CA LEU A 244 -9.64 -11.37 -0.23
C LEU A 244 -9.90 -12.16 1.06
N LYS A 245 -10.86 -13.10 1.08
CA LYS A 245 -11.16 -13.98 2.22
C LYS A 245 -9.98 -14.86 2.64
N LYS A 246 -9.10 -15.25 1.71
CA LYS A 246 -7.90 -16.02 2.04
C LYS A 246 -6.85 -15.20 2.81
N ILE A 247 -6.90 -13.87 2.66
CA ILE A 247 -5.87 -12.95 3.17
C ILE A 247 -6.27 -12.33 4.51
N VAL A 248 -7.56 -12.01 4.68
CA VAL A 248 -8.06 -11.32 5.87
C VAL A 248 -8.86 -12.24 6.78
N LYS A 249 -8.88 -11.91 8.07
CA LYS A 249 -9.73 -12.55 9.09
C LYS A 249 -10.40 -11.42 9.90
N PRO A 250 -11.65 -11.56 10.31
CA PRO A 250 -12.55 -12.70 10.01
C PRO A 250 -13.04 -12.68 8.56
N GLN A 251 -13.15 -13.88 7.95
CA GLN A 251 -13.55 -14.05 6.53
C GLN A 251 -15.00 -13.64 6.25
N GLU A 252 -15.88 -13.77 7.24
CA GLU A 252 -17.29 -13.37 7.19
C GLU A 252 -17.51 -11.85 7.05
N SER A 253 -16.48 -11.06 7.27
CA SER A 253 -16.50 -9.60 7.10
C SER A 253 -16.17 -9.13 5.68
N VAL A 254 -16.03 -10.06 4.73
CA VAL A 254 -15.72 -9.78 3.32
C VAL A 254 -16.96 -9.89 2.46
N PHE A 255 -17.30 -8.79 1.78
CA PHE A 255 -18.51 -8.69 0.96
C PHE A 255 -18.18 -8.21 -0.46
N TYR A 256 -18.95 -8.71 -1.43
CA TYR A 256 -18.99 -8.10 -2.76
C TYR A 256 -19.80 -6.81 -2.69
N LYS A 257 -19.30 -5.75 -3.29
CA LYS A 257 -20.02 -4.49 -3.51
C LYS A 257 -19.59 -3.96 -4.89
N ASP A 258 -20.53 -3.65 -5.76
CA ASP A 258 -20.20 -3.00 -7.03
C ASP A 258 -19.96 -1.50 -6.78
N PHE A 259 -18.78 -1.02 -7.13
CA PHE A 259 -18.37 0.38 -7.00
C PHE A 259 -17.29 0.75 -8.01
#